data_ca70f8927b8ace824e8f7f9f45669402
#
_entry.id   ca70f8927b8ace824e8f7f9f45669402
#
_cell.length_a   1.000
_cell.length_b   1.000
_cell.length_c   1.000
_cell.angle_alpha   90.00
_cell.angle_beta   90.00
_cell.angle_gamma   90.00
#
_symmetry.space_group_name_H-M   'P 1'
#
loop_
_entity.id
_entity.type
_entity.pdbx_description
1 polymer ?
#
loop_
_entity_poly.entity_id
_entity_poly.type
_entity_poly.pdbx_seq_one_letter_code
_entity_poly.pdbx_strand_id
1 'polypeptide(L)'
;MALAEKHLSARFNKKDLNIVDHYTYAFLGDGCLMEGISHEACSFAGTHKLNKLICFYDQNGISIDGKIDNWFTDDTAKRFEAYDWHVLEIDGHDFQQINKAIELAKSETSRPTIICCKTKIGFGSPAKEGTSNVHGSPLGDEEILSTRKNLKWEFNKFEVPSSVYKDFDFKVQGQILEDNWQIIVDEYSAKHPDLYKDFKRQVAGQLPKDYERKFTEFLDNISVDDEKIATRKA
;
A
#
# COMPACT_ATOMS: atom_id res chain seq x y z
N MET A 1 5.47 4.48 3.21
CA MET A 1 6.33 3.42 2.62
C MET A 1 6.70 3.79 1.18
N ALA A 2 5.78 4.01 0.25
CA ALA A 2 6.10 4.32 -1.16
C ALA A 2 7.02 5.54 -1.37
N LEU A 3 6.80 6.64 -0.64
CA LEU A 3 7.73 7.78 -0.66
C LEU A 3 9.11 7.42 -0.12
N ALA A 4 9.18 6.61 0.94
CA ALA A 4 10.44 6.15 1.49
C ALA A 4 11.20 5.27 0.49
N GLU A 5 10.52 4.37 -0.20
CA GLU A 5 11.12 3.59 -1.29
C GLU A 5 11.74 4.50 -2.35
N LYS A 6 10.97 5.47 -2.86
CA LYS A 6 11.45 6.38 -3.89
C LYS A 6 12.65 7.22 -3.44
N HIS A 7 12.60 7.72 -2.21
CA HIS A 7 13.71 8.49 -1.63
C HIS A 7 14.96 7.63 -1.42
N LEU A 8 14.82 6.46 -0.81
CA LEU A 8 15.95 5.57 -0.53
C LEU A 8 16.53 4.99 -1.82
N SER A 9 15.71 4.59 -2.79
CA SER A 9 16.17 4.09 -4.08
C SER A 9 16.97 5.17 -4.85
N ALA A 10 16.47 6.40 -4.90
CA ALA A 10 17.18 7.51 -5.53
C ALA A 10 18.53 7.82 -4.86
N ARG A 11 18.62 7.64 -3.54
CA ARG A 11 19.83 7.92 -2.77
C ARG A 11 20.85 6.79 -2.83
N PHE A 12 20.39 5.55 -2.67
CA PHE A 12 21.27 4.40 -2.43
C PHE A 12 21.44 3.48 -3.63
N ASN A 13 20.45 3.30 -4.50
CA ASN A 13 20.60 2.41 -5.65
C ASN A 13 21.72 2.89 -6.57
N LYS A 14 22.47 1.95 -7.11
CA LYS A 14 23.51 2.17 -8.12
C LYS A 14 23.19 1.35 -9.36
N LYS A 15 23.84 1.67 -10.48
CA LYS A 15 23.67 0.91 -11.71
C LYS A 15 23.87 -0.58 -11.42
N ASP A 16 22.87 -1.38 -11.78
CA ASP A 16 22.81 -2.82 -11.62
C ASP A 16 22.84 -3.35 -10.16
N LEU A 17 22.74 -2.44 -9.16
CA LEU A 17 22.76 -2.76 -7.73
C LEU A 17 21.59 -2.06 -7.01
N ASN A 18 20.37 -2.57 -7.22
CA ASN A 18 19.16 -2.04 -6.62
C ASN A 18 18.91 -2.70 -5.26
N ILE A 19 19.38 -2.07 -4.18
CA ILE A 19 19.16 -2.56 -2.80
C ILE A 19 17.81 -2.12 -2.22
N VAL A 20 17.12 -1.17 -2.87
CA VAL A 20 15.76 -0.72 -2.51
C VAL A 20 14.88 -0.79 -3.75
N ASP A 21 13.95 -1.75 -3.77
CA ASP A 21 13.10 -2.00 -4.94
C ASP A 21 11.81 -2.72 -4.53
N HIS A 22 11.01 -2.13 -3.63
CA HIS A 22 9.79 -2.75 -3.14
C HIS A 22 8.54 -1.99 -3.57
N TYR A 23 7.46 -2.73 -3.79
CA TYR A 23 6.13 -2.17 -3.98
C TYR A 23 5.44 -1.92 -2.64
N THR A 24 4.56 -0.94 -2.63
CA THR A 24 3.62 -0.68 -1.52
C THR A 24 2.22 -0.95 -2.02
N TYR A 25 1.53 -1.91 -1.40
CA TYR A 25 0.14 -2.21 -1.69
C TYR A 25 -0.75 -1.65 -0.59
N ALA A 26 -1.86 -1.01 -0.97
CA ALA A 26 -2.86 -0.51 -0.04
C ALA A 26 -4.25 -0.98 -0.46
N PHE A 27 -5.09 -1.35 0.51
CA PHE A 27 -6.49 -1.71 0.29
C PHE A 27 -7.37 -0.64 0.91
N LEU A 28 -8.35 -0.17 0.16
CA LEU A 28 -9.20 0.96 0.49
C LEU A 28 -10.67 0.57 0.31
N GLY A 29 -11.55 1.07 1.14
CA GLY A 29 -13.00 1.01 0.91
C GLY A 29 -13.57 2.39 0.59
N ASP A 30 -14.88 2.45 0.32
CA ASP A 30 -15.59 3.70 0.03
C ASP A 30 -15.36 4.76 1.12
N GLY A 31 -15.50 4.37 2.39
CA GLY A 31 -15.26 5.26 3.53
C GLY A 31 -13.84 5.84 3.60
N CYS A 32 -12.83 5.06 3.21
CA CYS A 32 -11.45 5.55 3.18
C CYS A 32 -11.25 6.72 2.21
N LEU A 33 -11.94 6.68 1.07
CA LEU A 33 -11.84 7.70 0.02
C LEU A 33 -12.72 8.93 0.28
N MET A 34 -13.59 8.89 1.28
CA MET A 34 -14.35 10.04 1.78
C MET A 34 -13.54 10.92 2.74
N GLU A 35 -12.50 10.38 3.35
CA GLU A 35 -11.65 11.13 4.28
C GLU A 35 -10.83 12.20 3.54
N GLY A 36 -10.82 13.43 4.08
CA GLY A 36 -10.10 14.56 3.48
C GLY A 36 -8.61 14.29 3.24
N ILE A 37 -7.96 13.58 4.19
CA ILE A 37 -6.54 13.21 4.07
C ILE A 37 -6.26 12.33 2.84
N SER A 38 -7.23 11.55 2.36
CA SER A 38 -7.08 10.74 1.15
C SER A 38 -6.85 11.59 -0.10
N HIS A 39 -7.54 12.72 -0.21
CA HIS A 39 -7.36 13.66 -1.31
C HIS A 39 -5.95 14.25 -1.32
N GLU A 40 -5.46 14.70 -0.17
CA GLU A 40 -4.14 15.29 -0.02
C GLU A 40 -3.04 14.25 -0.29
N ALA A 41 -3.14 13.06 0.32
CA ALA A 41 -2.16 11.99 0.15
C ALA A 41 -2.12 11.46 -1.29
N CYS A 42 -3.26 11.29 -1.95
CA CYS A 42 -3.33 10.78 -3.32
C CYS A 42 -2.85 11.82 -4.34
N SER A 43 -3.19 13.10 -4.17
CA SER A 43 -2.64 14.20 -4.99
C SER A 43 -1.13 14.29 -4.84
N PHE A 44 -0.61 14.19 -3.62
CA PHE A 44 0.82 14.14 -3.35
C PHE A 44 1.50 12.94 -4.05
N ALA A 45 0.90 11.76 -3.96
CA ALA A 45 1.44 10.55 -4.57
C ALA A 45 1.54 10.66 -6.10
N GLY A 46 0.52 11.22 -6.76
CA GLY A 46 0.54 11.49 -8.21
C GLY A 46 1.62 12.51 -8.57
N THR A 47 1.63 13.67 -7.88
CA THR A 47 2.63 14.73 -8.10
C THR A 47 4.07 14.20 -7.99
N HIS A 48 4.33 13.35 -6.98
CA HIS A 48 5.66 12.75 -6.78
C HIS A 48 5.88 11.47 -7.58
N LYS A 49 4.92 11.07 -8.42
CA LYS A 49 5.04 9.89 -9.31
C LYS A 49 5.49 8.65 -8.55
N LEU A 50 4.77 8.31 -7.47
CA LEU A 50 5.09 7.15 -6.64
C LEU A 50 4.65 5.85 -7.34
N ASN A 51 5.32 5.52 -8.43
CA ASN A 51 4.94 4.45 -9.36
C ASN A 51 4.91 3.04 -8.76
N LYS A 52 5.52 2.82 -7.60
CA LYS A 52 5.45 1.55 -6.86
C LYS A 52 4.36 1.53 -5.79
N LEU A 53 3.48 2.53 -5.75
CA LEU A 53 2.26 2.51 -4.97
C LEU A 53 1.11 1.97 -5.80
N ILE A 54 0.56 0.83 -5.38
CA ILE A 54 -0.58 0.16 -6.02
C ILE A 54 -1.70 0.06 -4.98
N CYS A 55 -2.83 0.71 -5.26
CA CYS A 55 -4.00 0.71 -4.40
C CYS A 55 -5.11 -0.16 -4.99
N PHE A 56 -5.73 -0.99 -4.16
CA PHE A 56 -6.96 -1.71 -4.49
C PHE A 56 -8.12 -1.01 -3.79
N TYR A 57 -9.04 -0.48 -4.57
CA TYR A 57 -10.25 0.14 -4.07
C TYR A 57 -11.41 -0.85 -4.13
N ASP A 58 -11.86 -1.32 -2.98
CA ASP A 58 -13.05 -2.15 -2.82
C ASP A 58 -14.30 -1.27 -2.99
N GLN A 59 -14.74 -1.15 -4.25
CA GLN A 59 -15.87 -0.33 -4.68
C GLN A 59 -17.16 -1.14 -4.55
N ASN A 60 -17.66 -1.29 -3.33
CA ASN A 60 -18.87 -2.05 -3.04
C ASN A 60 -20.13 -1.18 -2.84
N GLY A 61 -19.98 0.13 -2.77
CA GLY A 61 -21.07 1.08 -2.65
C GLY A 61 -21.80 1.07 -1.30
N ILE A 62 -21.18 0.50 -0.25
CA ILE A 62 -21.77 0.36 1.08
C ILE A 62 -20.82 0.93 2.14
N SER A 63 -21.39 1.67 3.07
CA SER A 63 -20.72 2.11 4.31
C SER A 63 -21.47 1.59 5.54
N ILE A 64 -21.04 2.03 6.73
CA ILE A 64 -21.68 1.68 8.02
C ILE A 64 -23.19 1.97 8.01
N ASP A 65 -23.59 3.11 7.43
CA ASP A 65 -24.98 3.60 7.45
C ASP A 65 -25.80 3.16 6.23
N GLY A 66 -25.26 2.34 5.33
CA GLY A 66 -25.94 1.82 4.16
C GLY A 66 -25.33 2.22 2.83
N LYS A 67 -26.17 2.36 1.80
CA LYS A 67 -25.71 2.74 0.46
C LYS A 67 -25.21 4.17 0.42
N ILE A 68 -24.15 4.38 -0.36
CA ILE A 68 -23.49 5.69 -0.47
C ILE A 68 -24.10 6.62 -1.52
N ASP A 69 -25.05 6.14 -2.34
CA ASP A 69 -25.60 6.80 -3.54
C ASP A 69 -26.10 8.25 -3.32
N ASN A 70 -26.52 8.58 -2.10
CA ASN A 70 -27.11 9.91 -1.79
C ASN A 70 -26.13 10.89 -1.12
N TRP A 71 -24.90 10.48 -0.83
CA TRP A 71 -23.98 11.30 -0.03
C TRP A 71 -22.50 11.14 -0.39
N PHE A 72 -22.17 10.20 -1.27
CA PHE A 72 -20.84 10.09 -1.91
C PHE A 72 -21.03 9.73 -3.39
N THR A 73 -21.00 10.74 -4.24
CA THR A 73 -21.30 10.63 -5.68
C THR A 73 -20.10 10.97 -6.55
N ASP A 74 -18.91 11.00 -5.95
CA ASP A 74 -17.67 11.26 -6.67
C ASP A 74 -17.41 10.17 -7.72
N ASP A 75 -17.03 10.60 -8.92
CA ASP A 75 -16.44 9.71 -9.90
C ASP A 75 -14.98 9.46 -9.50
N THR A 76 -14.76 8.39 -8.72
CA THR A 76 -13.45 8.08 -8.17
C THR A 76 -12.40 7.85 -9.27
N ALA A 77 -12.77 7.18 -10.36
CA ALA A 77 -11.86 6.95 -11.48
C ALA A 77 -11.34 8.29 -12.04
N LYS A 78 -12.25 9.21 -12.40
CA LYS A 78 -11.87 10.54 -12.90
C LYS A 78 -11.12 11.39 -11.88
N ARG A 79 -11.47 11.27 -10.59
CA ARG A 79 -10.75 11.96 -9.53
C ARG A 79 -9.29 11.54 -9.48
N PHE A 80 -9.00 10.24 -9.57
CA PHE A 80 -7.64 9.72 -9.57
C PHE A 80 -6.90 10.00 -10.88
N GLU A 81 -7.59 10.00 -12.03
CA GLU A 81 -7.02 10.49 -13.29
C GLU A 81 -6.55 11.95 -13.16
N ALA A 82 -7.36 12.82 -12.51
CA ALA A 82 -7.00 14.21 -12.26
C ALA A 82 -5.79 14.37 -11.30
N TYR A 83 -5.50 13.38 -10.45
CA TYR A 83 -4.29 13.32 -9.64
C TYR A 83 -3.07 12.75 -10.39
N ASP A 84 -3.18 12.47 -11.68
CA ASP A 84 -2.14 11.83 -12.51
C ASP A 84 -1.82 10.38 -12.05
N TRP A 85 -2.85 9.62 -11.66
CA TRP A 85 -2.74 8.19 -11.39
C TRP A 85 -3.08 7.37 -12.63
N HIS A 86 -2.48 6.19 -12.73
CA HIS A 86 -2.92 5.12 -13.61
C HIS A 86 -4.16 4.45 -12.99
N VAL A 87 -5.29 4.48 -13.69
CA VAL A 87 -6.58 3.98 -13.20
C VAL A 87 -6.99 2.75 -13.97
N LEU A 88 -7.32 1.68 -13.26
CA LEU A 88 -7.86 0.44 -13.81
C LEU A 88 -9.21 0.14 -13.15
N GLU A 89 -10.20 -0.27 -13.95
CA GLU A 89 -11.50 -0.70 -13.44
C GLU A 89 -11.70 -2.18 -13.78
N ILE A 90 -12.09 -2.99 -12.78
CA ILE A 90 -12.25 -4.44 -12.93
C ILE A 90 -13.46 -4.95 -12.15
N ASP A 91 -13.92 -6.14 -12.51
CA ASP A 91 -14.74 -6.97 -11.63
C ASP A 91 -13.84 -7.57 -10.55
N GLY A 92 -14.04 -7.14 -9.29
CA GLY A 92 -13.26 -7.60 -8.14
C GLY A 92 -13.54 -9.04 -7.71
N HIS A 93 -14.47 -9.74 -8.36
CA HIS A 93 -14.71 -11.17 -8.20
C HIS A 93 -14.15 -12.02 -9.35
N ASP A 94 -13.57 -11.39 -10.38
CA ASP A 94 -12.91 -12.07 -11.50
C ASP A 94 -11.40 -12.15 -11.29
N PHE A 95 -10.91 -13.33 -10.92
CA PHE A 95 -9.48 -13.56 -10.66
C PHE A 95 -8.58 -13.30 -11.89
N GLN A 96 -9.10 -13.47 -13.12
CA GLN A 96 -8.32 -13.21 -14.33
C GLN A 96 -8.13 -11.69 -14.51
N GLN A 97 -9.18 -10.91 -14.29
CA GLN A 97 -9.08 -9.44 -14.33
C GLN A 97 -8.19 -8.90 -13.22
N ILE A 98 -8.26 -9.46 -12.00
CA ILE A 98 -7.39 -9.09 -10.87
C ILE A 98 -5.92 -9.33 -11.24
N ASN A 99 -5.56 -10.52 -11.71
CA ASN A 99 -4.20 -10.85 -12.09
C ASN A 99 -3.67 -9.93 -13.19
N LYS A 100 -4.48 -9.72 -14.25
CA LYS A 100 -4.11 -8.81 -15.34
C LYS A 100 -3.91 -7.37 -14.86
N ALA A 101 -4.77 -6.90 -13.96
CA ALA A 101 -4.64 -5.55 -13.39
C ALA A 101 -3.34 -5.40 -12.55
N ILE A 102 -2.95 -6.42 -11.79
CA ILE A 102 -1.69 -6.43 -11.04
C ILE A 102 -0.50 -6.35 -12.01
N GLU A 103 -0.51 -7.12 -13.09
CA GLU A 103 0.56 -7.08 -14.11
C GLU A 103 0.66 -5.70 -14.76
N LEU A 104 -0.47 -5.10 -15.15
CA LEU A 104 -0.52 -3.76 -15.72
C LEU A 104 -0.03 -2.70 -14.73
N ALA A 105 -0.44 -2.79 -13.46
CA ALA A 105 0.00 -1.88 -12.42
C ALA A 105 1.51 -1.96 -12.17
N LYS A 106 2.09 -3.17 -12.22
CA LYS A 106 3.55 -3.37 -12.09
C LYS A 106 4.33 -2.93 -13.32
N SER A 107 3.71 -2.93 -14.49
CA SER A 107 4.33 -2.43 -15.74
C SER A 107 4.28 -0.90 -15.87
N GLU A 108 3.41 -0.22 -15.11
CA GLU A 108 3.37 1.25 -15.06
C GLU A 108 4.55 1.78 -14.24
N THR A 109 5.46 2.48 -14.89
CA THR A 109 6.72 2.94 -14.28
C THR A 109 6.76 4.43 -13.97
N SER A 110 5.72 5.17 -14.34
CA SER A 110 5.71 6.63 -14.24
C SER A 110 4.73 7.20 -13.21
N ARG A 111 3.68 6.45 -12.84
CA ARG A 111 2.58 6.92 -12.01
C ARG A 111 2.16 5.88 -10.98
N PRO A 112 1.61 6.28 -9.80
CA PRO A 112 0.94 5.35 -8.92
C PRO A 112 -0.30 4.75 -9.59
N THR A 113 -0.71 3.55 -9.19
CA THR A 113 -1.88 2.87 -9.77
C THR A 113 -2.97 2.69 -8.72
N ILE A 114 -4.22 2.98 -9.11
CA ILE A 114 -5.41 2.53 -8.39
C ILE A 114 -6.18 1.53 -9.26
N ILE A 115 -6.58 0.43 -8.64
CA ILE A 115 -7.41 -0.61 -9.25
C ILE A 115 -8.78 -0.52 -8.57
N CYS A 116 -9.77 0.01 -9.27
CA CYS A 116 -11.16 0.10 -8.81
C CYS A 116 -11.82 -1.25 -9.01
N CYS A 117 -11.97 -2.01 -7.93
CA CYS A 117 -12.53 -3.34 -7.92
C CYS A 117 -14.03 -3.27 -7.60
N LYS A 118 -14.90 -3.45 -8.59
CA LYS A 118 -16.33 -3.57 -8.34
C LYS A 118 -16.60 -4.87 -7.62
N THR A 119 -17.09 -4.78 -6.39
CA THR A 119 -17.34 -5.94 -5.52
C THR A 119 -18.72 -5.86 -4.88
N LYS A 120 -19.04 -6.88 -4.10
CA LYS A 120 -20.24 -6.92 -3.25
C LYS A 120 -19.83 -7.25 -1.83
N ILE A 121 -20.15 -6.38 -0.89
CA ILE A 121 -19.93 -6.69 0.53
C ILE A 121 -20.72 -7.92 0.93
N GLY A 122 -20.13 -8.81 1.73
CA GLY A 122 -20.77 -10.06 2.15
C GLY A 122 -21.02 -11.04 1.00
N PHE A 123 -20.18 -11.01 -0.04
CA PHE A 123 -20.28 -11.88 -1.21
C PHE A 123 -20.52 -13.34 -0.83
N GLY A 124 -21.53 -13.95 -1.45
CA GLY A 124 -21.94 -15.33 -1.21
C GLY A 124 -22.96 -15.50 -0.09
N SER A 125 -23.30 -14.46 0.68
CA SER A 125 -24.36 -14.52 1.68
C SER A 125 -25.73 -14.32 1.04
N PRO A 126 -26.63 -15.32 1.02
CA PRO A 126 -27.88 -15.24 0.28
C PRO A 126 -28.82 -14.13 0.76
N ALA A 127 -28.85 -13.83 2.08
CA ALA A 127 -29.76 -12.86 2.64
C ALA A 127 -29.11 -11.51 2.96
N LYS A 128 -27.78 -11.42 3.03
CA LYS A 128 -27.10 -10.22 3.52
C LYS A 128 -26.10 -9.60 2.52
N GLU A 129 -25.81 -10.28 1.41
CA GLU A 129 -24.93 -9.74 0.35
C GLU A 129 -25.41 -8.36 -0.11
N GLY A 130 -24.51 -7.41 -0.28
CA GLY A 130 -24.79 -6.06 -0.75
C GLY A 130 -25.55 -5.18 0.23
N THR A 131 -25.55 -5.52 1.52
CA THR A 131 -26.21 -4.74 2.57
C THR A 131 -25.24 -4.28 3.66
N SER A 132 -25.57 -3.19 4.37
CA SER A 132 -24.81 -2.73 5.53
C SER A 132 -24.87 -3.68 6.74
N ASN A 133 -25.77 -4.65 6.75
CA ASN A 133 -25.92 -5.62 7.84
C ASN A 133 -24.71 -6.54 8.03
N VAL A 134 -23.75 -6.54 7.07
CA VAL A 134 -22.50 -7.27 7.18
C VAL A 134 -21.29 -6.36 7.39
N HIS A 135 -21.50 -5.06 7.42
CA HIS A 135 -20.41 -4.11 7.63
C HIS A 135 -19.99 -4.11 9.11
N GLY A 136 -18.93 -4.83 9.44
CA GLY A 136 -18.44 -4.97 10.81
C GLY A 136 -19.32 -5.82 11.73
N SER A 137 -20.32 -6.56 11.20
CA SER A 137 -21.23 -7.41 11.97
C SER A 137 -21.15 -8.87 11.52
N PRO A 138 -21.25 -9.84 12.45
CA PRO A 138 -21.23 -11.26 12.09
C PRO A 138 -22.50 -11.65 11.31
N LEU A 139 -22.37 -12.61 10.41
CA LEU A 139 -23.50 -13.13 9.64
C LEU A 139 -24.56 -13.82 10.49
N GLY A 140 -24.16 -14.46 11.60
CA GLY A 140 -24.97 -15.35 12.40
C GLY A 140 -24.95 -16.80 11.89
N ASP A 141 -25.25 -17.76 12.78
CA ASP A 141 -25.00 -19.19 12.49
C ASP A 141 -25.78 -19.71 11.28
N GLU A 142 -27.05 -19.33 11.12
CA GLU A 142 -27.90 -19.78 10.01
C GLU A 142 -27.40 -19.23 8.67
N GLU A 143 -27.05 -17.95 8.65
CA GLU A 143 -26.55 -17.30 7.43
C GLU A 143 -25.15 -17.80 7.07
N ILE A 144 -24.31 -18.13 8.05
CA ILE A 144 -23.00 -18.76 7.82
C ILE A 144 -23.19 -20.12 7.11
N LEU A 145 -24.13 -20.95 7.56
CA LEU A 145 -24.40 -22.25 6.93
C LEU A 145 -24.86 -22.06 5.48
N SER A 146 -25.75 -21.12 5.24
CA SER A 146 -26.27 -20.79 3.91
C SER A 146 -25.16 -20.26 3.00
N THR A 147 -24.32 -19.37 3.52
CA THR A 147 -23.17 -18.81 2.78
C THR A 147 -22.15 -19.90 2.43
N ARG A 148 -21.81 -20.78 3.37
CA ARG A 148 -20.91 -21.92 3.11
C ARG A 148 -21.43 -22.81 1.99
N LYS A 149 -22.72 -23.13 2.03
CA LYS A 149 -23.37 -23.92 0.97
C LYS A 149 -23.31 -23.20 -0.40
N ASN A 150 -23.58 -21.91 -0.40
CA ASN A 150 -23.54 -21.10 -1.63
C ASN A 150 -22.12 -21.01 -2.23
N LEU A 151 -21.12 -20.86 -1.36
CA LEU A 151 -19.70 -20.82 -1.74
C LEU A 151 -19.09 -22.23 -1.94
N LYS A 152 -19.87 -23.29 -1.78
CA LYS A 152 -19.42 -24.70 -1.87
C LYS A 152 -18.25 -25.02 -0.93
N TRP A 153 -18.29 -24.43 0.28
CA TRP A 153 -17.29 -24.70 1.32
C TRP A 153 -17.77 -25.84 2.22
N GLU A 154 -17.22 -27.03 2.02
CA GLU A 154 -17.69 -28.27 2.65
C GLU A 154 -16.93 -28.64 3.95
N PHE A 155 -15.88 -27.90 4.28
CA PHE A 155 -15.03 -28.18 5.45
C PHE A 155 -15.68 -27.69 6.76
N ASN A 156 -15.30 -28.27 7.90
CA ASN A 156 -15.79 -27.87 9.23
C ASN A 156 -15.38 -26.44 9.62
N LYS A 157 -15.92 -25.95 10.75
CA LYS A 157 -15.49 -24.66 11.31
C LYS A 157 -13.99 -24.73 11.62
N PHE A 158 -13.24 -23.71 11.17
CA PHE A 158 -11.78 -23.59 11.32
C PHE A 158 -10.94 -24.69 10.65
N GLU A 159 -11.56 -25.57 9.88
CA GLU A 159 -10.84 -26.54 9.07
C GLU A 159 -10.48 -25.91 7.73
N VAL A 160 -9.18 -25.84 7.43
CA VAL A 160 -8.64 -25.37 6.16
C VAL A 160 -7.93 -26.55 5.50
N PRO A 161 -8.26 -26.89 4.23
CA PRO A 161 -7.62 -28.00 3.54
C PRO A 161 -6.13 -27.79 3.34
N SER A 162 -5.36 -28.89 3.38
CA SER A 162 -3.90 -28.84 3.23
C SER A 162 -3.45 -28.25 1.90
N SER A 163 -4.26 -28.36 0.83
CA SER A 163 -3.99 -27.71 -0.45
C SER A 163 -3.92 -26.18 -0.31
N VAL A 164 -4.86 -25.58 0.44
CA VAL A 164 -4.88 -24.14 0.69
C VAL A 164 -3.64 -23.72 1.48
N TYR A 165 -3.27 -24.47 2.54
CA TYR A 165 -2.03 -24.19 3.27
C TYR A 165 -0.80 -24.24 2.36
N LYS A 166 -0.73 -25.21 1.44
CA LYS A 166 0.37 -25.33 0.48
C LYS A 166 0.41 -24.16 -0.50
N ASP A 167 -0.76 -23.72 -0.98
CA ASP A 167 -0.85 -22.60 -1.94
C ASP A 167 -0.47 -21.25 -1.30
N PHE A 168 -0.68 -21.10 0.01
CA PHE A 168 -0.32 -19.90 0.79
C PHE A 168 1.03 -20.00 1.51
N ASP A 169 1.75 -21.11 1.41
CA ASP A 169 3.09 -21.27 2.01
C ASP A 169 4.18 -20.72 1.09
N PHE A 170 4.53 -19.45 1.30
CA PHE A 170 5.57 -18.75 0.56
C PHE A 170 6.94 -18.77 1.24
N LYS A 171 7.17 -19.60 2.27
CA LYS A 171 8.44 -19.60 3.02
C LYS A 171 9.64 -19.89 2.13
N VAL A 172 9.56 -20.93 1.30
CA VAL A 172 10.65 -21.30 0.38
C VAL A 172 10.87 -20.21 -0.66
N GLN A 173 9.79 -19.69 -1.26
CA GLN A 173 9.89 -18.62 -2.22
C GLN A 173 10.41 -17.33 -1.60
N GLY A 174 9.97 -17.00 -0.38
CA GLY A 174 10.46 -15.86 0.38
C GLY A 174 11.97 -15.95 0.66
N GLN A 175 12.44 -17.14 1.05
CA GLN A 175 13.88 -17.37 1.28
C GLN A 175 14.70 -17.17 0.00
N ILE A 176 14.22 -17.67 -1.15
CA ILE A 176 14.90 -17.47 -2.44
C ILE A 176 14.99 -15.96 -2.78
N LEU A 177 13.94 -15.22 -2.54
CA LEU A 177 13.93 -13.76 -2.77
C LEU A 177 14.92 -13.03 -1.84
N GLU A 178 14.98 -13.42 -0.57
CA GLU A 178 15.91 -12.86 0.41
C GLU A 178 17.36 -13.17 0.05
N ASP A 179 17.66 -14.43 -0.30
CA ASP A 179 19.01 -14.86 -0.71
C ASP A 179 19.48 -14.09 -1.96
N ASN A 180 18.61 -13.91 -2.97
CA ASN A 180 18.92 -13.13 -4.15
C ASN A 180 19.19 -11.66 -3.82
N TRP A 181 18.38 -11.07 -2.93
CA TRP A 181 18.61 -9.71 -2.46
C TRP A 181 19.92 -9.59 -1.68
N GLN A 182 20.25 -10.58 -0.84
CA GLN A 182 21.50 -10.59 -0.07
C GLN A 182 22.74 -10.61 -0.98
N ILE A 183 22.70 -11.35 -2.10
CA ILE A 183 23.78 -11.32 -3.10
C ILE A 183 24.02 -9.90 -3.61
N ILE A 184 22.95 -9.15 -3.94
CA ILE A 184 23.05 -7.77 -4.40
C ILE A 184 23.63 -6.88 -3.30
N VAL A 185 23.17 -7.06 -2.05
CA VAL A 185 23.65 -6.30 -0.89
C VAL A 185 25.13 -6.55 -0.60
N ASP A 186 25.60 -7.79 -0.70
CA ASP A 186 26.99 -8.15 -0.47
C ASP A 186 27.91 -7.50 -1.52
N GLU A 187 27.52 -7.55 -2.79
CA GLU A 187 28.21 -6.86 -3.86
C GLU A 187 28.19 -5.33 -3.67
N TYR A 188 27.02 -4.76 -3.29
CA TYR A 188 26.89 -3.36 -3.01
C TYR A 188 27.78 -2.91 -1.84
N SER A 189 27.81 -3.68 -0.76
CA SER A 189 28.62 -3.38 0.42
C SER A 189 30.13 -3.37 0.13
N ALA A 190 30.58 -4.26 -0.76
CA ALA A 190 31.97 -4.31 -1.21
C ALA A 190 32.35 -3.14 -2.12
N LYS A 191 31.45 -2.73 -3.03
CA LYS A 191 31.69 -1.64 -3.99
C LYS A 191 31.48 -0.25 -3.41
N HIS A 192 30.54 -0.12 -2.46
CA HIS A 192 30.08 1.16 -1.90
C HIS A 192 29.98 1.12 -0.36
N PRO A 193 31.08 0.84 0.37
CA PRO A 193 31.05 0.59 1.82
C PRO A 193 30.50 1.75 2.66
N ASP A 194 30.82 2.99 2.30
CA ASP A 194 30.33 4.16 3.06
C ASP A 194 28.84 4.39 2.85
N LEU A 195 28.34 4.21 1.62
CA LEU A 195 26.90 4.32 1.33
C LEU A 195 26.13 3.19 2.02
N TYR A 196 26.67 1.97 2.03
CA TYR A 196 26.04 0.84 2.71
C TYR A 196 25.97 1.06 4.22
N LYS A 197 27.02 1.61 4.83
CA LYS A 197 27.02 1.97 6.24
C LYS A 197 25.95 3.03 6.57
N ASP A 198 25.78 4.02 5.69
CA ASP A 198 24.76 5.06 5.85
C ASP A 198 23.35 4.49 5.63
N PHE A 199 23.16 3.63 4.65
CA PHE A 199 21.92 2.89 4.42
C PHE A 199 21.51 2.09 5.65
N LYS A 200 22.40 1.26 6.19
CA LYS A 200 22.14 0.47 7.41
C LYS A 200 21.76 1.35 8.60
N ARG A 201 22.47 2.44 8.79
CA ARG A 201 22.18 3.40 9.86
C ARG A 201 20.77 3.97 9.74
N GLN A 202 20.38 4.40 8.52
CA GLN A 202 19.06 5.00 8.28
C GLN A 202 17.93 3.98 8.42
N VAL A 203 18.08 2.78 7.89
CA VAL A 203 17.07 1.69 8.02
C VAL A 203 16.92 1.27 9.49
N ALA A 204 17.99 1.32 10.27
CA ALA A 204 17.93 1.06 11.71
C ALA A 204 17.38 2.25 12.54
N GLY A 205 16.99 3.37 11.91
CA GLY A 205 16.48 4.56 12.61
C GLY A 205 17.54 5.28 13.46
N GLN A 206 18.81 5.04 13.20
CA GLN A 206 19.90 5.63 14.00
C GLN A 206 20.32 6.99 13.46
N LEU A 207 20.52 7.93 14.37
CA LEU A 207 21.09 9.25 14.05
C LEU A 207 22.60 9.15 13.78
N PRO A 208 23.19 10.08 13.00
CA PRO A 208 24.64 10.20 12.87
C PRO A 208 25.33 10.35 14.23
N LYS A 209 26.52 9.79 14.40
CA LYS A 209 27.27 9.84 15.68
C LYS A 209 27.57 11.27 16.16
N ASP A 210 27.67 12.21 15.23
CA ASP A 210 27.97 13.62 15.49
C ASP A 210 26.70 14.50 15.52
N TYR A 211 25.50 13.89 15.53
CA TYR A 211 24.23 14.61 15.45
C TYR A 211 24.06 15.61 16.61
N GLU A 212 24.25 15.16 17.85
CA GLU A 212 24.07 16.01 19.03
C GLU A 212 25.02 17.21 19.01
N ARG A 213 26.30 16.98 18.71
CA ARG A 213 27.29 18.05 18.59
C ARG A 213 26.90 19.07 17.51
N LYS A 214 26.57 18.58 16.30
CA LYS A 214 26.18 19.46 15.19
C LYS A 214 24.90 20.22 15.48
N PHE A 215 23.97 19.58 16.16
CA PHE A 215 22.70 20.21 16.54
C PHE A 215 22.92 21.30 17.58
N THR A 216 23.77 21.08 18.57
CA THR A 216 24.15 22.11 19.57
C THR A 216 24.86 23.27 18.89
N GLU A 217 25.89 23.02 18.06
CA GLU A 217 26.57 24.05 17.27
C GLU A 217 25.61 24.88 16.41
N PHE A 218 24.61 24.23 15.80
CA PHE A 218 23.58 24.93 15.03
C PHE A 218 22.70 25.83 15.90
N LEU A 219 22.26 25.35 17.07
CA LEU A 219 21.47 26.15 18.01
C LEU A 219 22.28 27.34 18.55
N ASP A 220 23.54 27.14 18.89
CA ASP A 220 24.44 28.21 19.38
C ASP A 220 24.62 29.31 18.33
N ASN A 221 24.72 28.92 17.05
CA ASN A 221 24.82 29.87 15.94
C ASN A 221 23.53 30.65 15.72
N ILE A 222 22.34 30.02 15.89
CA ILE A 222 21.05 30.72 15.78
C ILE A 222 20.79 31.67 16.91
N SER A 223 21.22 31.32 18.13
CA SER A 223 20.98 32.16 19.34
C SER A 223 21.72 33.50 19.31
N VAL A 224 22.68 33.67 18.41
CA VAL A 224 23.44 34.91 18.22
C VAL A 224 22.72 35.93 17.34
N ASP A 225 21.80 35.48 16.48
CA ASP A 225 21.01 36.35 15.59
C ASP A 225 19.63 36.63 16.19
N ASP A 226 19.45 37.80 16.78
CA ASP A 226 18.18 38.31 17.35
C ASP A 226 17.13 38.70 16.27
N GLU A 227 17.29 38.24 15.00
CA GLU A 227 16.35 38.52 13.94
C GLU A 227 15.05 37.72 14.12
N LYS A 228 13.94 38.46 14.23
CA LYS A 228 12.58 37.84 14.17
C LYS A 228 12.27 37.36 12.78
N ILE A 229 12.46 36.09 12.51
CA ILE A 229 12.09 35.48 11.24
C ILE A 229 10.79 34.66 11.36
N ALA A 230 10.01 34.63 10.29
CA ALA A 230 8.85 33.77 10.23
C ALA A 230 9.31 32.30 10.15
N THR A 231 8.64 31.39 10.86
CA THR A 231 8.98 29.95 10.90
C THR A 231 9.18 29.31 9.54
N ARG A 232 8.46 29.80 8.51
CA ARG A 232 8.63 29.32 7.12
C ARG A 232 9.94 29.75 6.44
N LYS A 233 10.71 30.63 7.08
CA LYS A 233 12.00 31.14 6.59
C LYS A 233 13.19 30.68 7.43
N ALA A 234 12.87 29.97 8.54
CA ALA A 234 13.86 29.43 9.46
C ALA A 234 14.54 28.15 8.96
#